data_851635d92a51234c8ce34672fb529ff4
#
_entry.id   851635d92a51234c8ce34672fb529ff4
#
_cell.length_a   1.000
_cell.length_b   1.000
_cell.length_c   1.000
_cell.angle_alpha   90.00
_cell.angle_beta   90.00
_cell.angle_gamma   90.00
#
_symmetry.space_group_name_H-M   'P 1'
#
loop_
_entity.id
_entity.type
_entity.pdbx_description
1 polymer ?
#
loop_
_entity_poly.entity_id
_entity_poly.type
_entity_poly.pdbx_seq_one_letter_code
_entity_poly.pdbx_strand_id
1 'polypeptide(L)'
;MGKFKFPTAYTILFVLIALVAAMTWIVPAGKYQMVTNAALGKEVPVAGTYAPVEAQPQGITAVLLAPIDGLYNHQTYTAGAIDVALFVLIIGGFLGVVNKTGAIDAGIERVTTRLNGREEWMIPILMALFAAGGTIYGMAEESLPFYTLLVPVMMAARFDPLVAAATVLLGSGIGTLGSTINPFATVIAANAAGIPFTQGILLRVILLLVGYVICVYWVMRYARKVRNSPESSIVADKMAENQAHFLGNRSETMLEFTPTRKAILILFAASFAFMIYGVAVLGWWMAEISAVFLAAAVI
;
A
#
# COMPACT_ATOMS: atom_id res chain seq x y z
N MET A 1 26.37 -21.45 -19.59
CA MET A 1 26.05 -21.05 -18.21
C MET A 1 24.56 -20.77 -18.14
N GLY A 2 23.79 -21.60 -17.46
CA GLY A 2 22.32 -21.41 -17.30
C GLY A 2 22.07 -20.11 -16.54
N LYS A 3 21.25 -19.21 -17.11
CA LYS A 3 20.82 -18.00 -16.40
C LYS A 3 20.05 -18.43 -15.14
N PHE A 4 20.57 -18.15 -13.98
CA PHE A 4 19.88 -18.35 -12.71
C PHE A 4 18.57 -17.54 -12.75
N LYS A 5 17.43 -18.21 -12.87
CA LYS A 5 16.13 -17.56 -12.80
C LYS A 5 15.78 -17.38 -11.32
N PHE A 6 15.58 -16.16 -10.91
CA PHE A 6 15.14 -15.86 -9.55
C PHE A 6 13.79 -16.55 -9.28
N PRO A 7 13.63 -17.26 -8.17
CA PRO A 7 12.38 -17.96 -7.87
C PRO A 7 11.21 -16.99 -7.73
N THR A 8 9.99 -17.49 -7.96
CA THR A 8 8.78 -16.68 -7.77
C THR A 8 8.56 -16.31 -6.31
N ALA A 9 7.81 -15.25 -6.03
CA ALA A 9 7.48 -14.83 -4.67
C ALA A 9 6.82 -15.98 -3.87
N TYR A 10 5.95 -16.76 -4.50
CA TYR A 10 5.32 -17.93 -3.86
C TYR A 10 6.34 -18.98 -3.44
N THR A 11 7.32 -19.27 -4.29
CA THR A 11 8.40 -20.23 -3.97
C THR A 11 9.22 -19.73 -2.79
N ILE A 12 9.58 -18.43 -2.77
CA ILE A 12 10.34 -17.83 -1.68
C ILE A 12 9.57 -17.92 -0.36
N LEU A 13 8.28 -17.54 -0.36
CA LEU A 13 7.43 -17.61 0.83
C LEU A 13 7.29 -19.04 1.36
N PHE A 14 7.11 -20.02 0.47
CA PHE A 14 6.99 -21.42 0.87
C PHE A 14 8.30 -21.96 1.47
N VAL A 15 9.44 -21.59 0.88
CA VAL A 15 10.77 -21.92 1.44
C VAL A 15 10.96 -21.28 2.82
N LEU A 16 10.54 -20.03 3.01
CA LEU A 16 10.59 -19.37 4.32
C LEU A 16 9.72 -20.07 5.36
N ILE A 17 8.51 -20.48 5.00
CA ILE A 17 7.62 -21.26 5.89
C ILE A 17 8.32 -22.56 6.33
N ALA A 18 8.89 -23.30 5.39
CA ALA A 18 9.60 -24.55 5.67
C ALA A 18 10.85 -24.30 6.57
N LEU A 19 11.59 -23.23 6.30
CA LEU A 19 12.78 -22.84 7.08
C LEU A 19 12.36 -22.46 8.52
N VAL A 20 11.32 -21.66 8.69
CA VAL A 20 10.79 -21.30 10.03
C VAL A 20 10.31 -22.54 10.78
N ALA A 21 9.59 -23.45 10.11
CA ALA A 21 9.17 -24.71 10.72
C ALA A 21 10.38 -25.53 11.19
N ALA A 22 11.43 -25.64 10.38
CA ALA A 22 12.68 -26.31 10.77
C ALA A 22 13.36 -25.62 11.98
N MET A 23 13.32 -24.28 12.03
CA MET A 23 13.87 -23.53 13.17
C MET A 23 13.15 -23.83 14.49
N THR A 24 11.86 -24.20 14.48
CA THR A 24 11.13 -24.56 15.71
C THR A 24 11.67 -25.80 16.41
N TRP A 25 12.49 -26.60 15.72
CA TRP A 25 13.17 -27.78 16.29
C TRP A 25 14.50 -27.43 16.96
N ILE A 26 15.06 -26.26 16.64
CA ILE A 26 16.42 -25.86 17.05
C ILE A 26 16.34 -24.72 18.09
N VAL A 27 15.43 -23.76 17.87
CA VAL A 27 15.30 -22.56 18.69
C VAL A 27 14.49 -22.89 19.95
N PRO A 28 15.02 -22.65 21.17
CA PRO A 28 14.27 -22.87 22.41
C PRO A 28 13.00 -22.01 22.44
N ALA A 29 11.87 -22.64 22.77
CA ALA A 29 10.60 -21.94 22.93
C ALA A 29 10.58 -21.18 24.26
N GLY A 30 10.06 -19.94 24.23
CA GLY A 30 9.91 -19.11 25.42
C GLY A 30 8.78 -18.11 25.29
N LYS A 31 8.26 -17.66 26.43
CA LYS A 31 7.14 -16.72 26.52
C LYS A 31 7.43 -15.63 27.56
N TYR A 32 7.01 -14.40 27.23
CA TYR A 32 6.97 -13.31 28.21
C TYR A 32 5.64 -13.31 28.96
N GLN A 33 5.65 -12.82 30.21
CA GLN A 33 4.39 -12.47 30.87
C GLN A 33 3.75 -11.30 30.14
N MET A 34 2.45 -11.40 29.92
CA MET A 34 1.68 -10.37 29.25
C MET A 34 0.86 -9.60 30.29
N VAL A 35 0.83 -8.27 30.17
CA VAL A 35 0.04 -7.39 31.02
C VAL A 35 -0.80 -6.46 30.13
N THR A 36 -2.08 -6.31 30.48
CA THR A 36 -2.97 -5.40 29.76
C THR A 36 -2.53 -3.96 30.01
N ASN A 37 -2.09 -3.28 28.96
CA ASN A 37 -1.81 -1.84 29.01
C ASN A 37 -3.13 -1.09 28.86
N ALA A 38 -3.58 -0.45 29.94
CA ALA A 38 -4.85 0.27 29.96
C ALA A 38 -4.92 1.43 28.95
N ALA A 39 -3.78 2.04 28.60
CA ALA A 39 -3.72 3.12 27.62
C ALA A 39 -3.88 2.63 26.17
N LEU A 40 -3.61 1.33 25.92
CA LEU A 40 -3.66 0.73 24.58
C LEU A 40 -4.84 -0.22 24.40
N GLY A 41 -5.45 -0.67 25.48
CA GLY A 41 -6.45 -1.75 25.45
C GLY A 41 -5.90 -3.09 24.92
N LYS A 42 -4.57 -3.30 24.97
CA LYS A 42 -3.88 -4.48 24.44
C LYS A 42 -2.92 -5.07 25.47
N GLU A 43 -2.71 -6.39 25.40
CA GLU A 43 -1.67 -7.06 26.18
C GLU A 43 -0.29 -6.72 25.62
N VAL A 44 0.64 -6.35 26.50
CA VAL A 44 2.03 -6.05 26.17
C VAL A 44 2.98 -6.95 26.96
N PRO A 45 4.11 -7.38 26.39
CA PRO A 45 5.09 -8.19 27.08
C PRO A 45 5.83 -7.36 28.14
N VAL A 46 6.05 -7.96 29.30
CA VAL A 46 6.82 -7.36 30.40
C VAL A 46 8.31 -7.69 30.21
N ALA A 47 9.15 -6.68 30.16
CA ALA A 47 10.59 -6.85 30.03
C ALA A 47 11.18 -7.66 31.20
N GLY A 48 12.12 -8.56 30.92
CA GLY A 48 12.79 -9.39 31.93
C GLY A 48 11.99 -10.61 32.43
N THR A 49 10.77 -10.86 31.90
CA THR A 49 9.93 -11.98 32.32
C THR A 49 9.97 -13.17 31.33
N TYR A 50 10.95 -13.19 30.43
CA TYR A 50 11.12 -14.33 29.53
C TYR A 50 11.34 -15.63 30.30
N ALA A 51 10.48 -16.61 30.05
CA ALA A 51 10.58 -17.95 30.63
C ALA A 51 10.50 -19.03 29.54
N PRO A 52 11.32 -20.07 29.57
CA PRO A 52 11.18 -21.21 28.68
C PRO A 52 9.80 -21.85 28.80
N VAL A 53 9.22 -22.24 27.67
CA VAL A 53 7.98 -23.03 27.61
C VAL A 53 8.23 -24.32 26.85
N GLU A 54 7.28 -25.27 26.95
CA GLU A 54 7.36 -26.51 26.21
C GLU A 54 7.46 -26.26 24.70
N ALA A 55 8.45 -26.86 24.07
CA ALA A 55 8.67 -26.72 22.63
C ALA A 55 7.56 -27.41 21.85
N GLN A 56 7.02 -26.73 20.84
CA GLN A 56 6.02 -27.27 19.92
C GLN A 56 6.60 -27.30 18.49
N PRO A 57 7.45 -28.28 18.18
CA PRO A 57 8.10 -28.36 16.87
C PRO A 57 7.06 -28.61 15.78
N GLN A 58 7.13 -27.79 14.71
CA GLN A 58 6.19 -27.82 13.60
C GLN A 58 6.62 -28.87 12.56
N GLY A 59 5.69 -29.75 12.18
CA GLY A 59 5.90 -30.80 11.17
C GLY A 59 5.45 -30.39 9.76
N ILE A 60 5.52 -31.33 8.84
CA ILE A 60 5.13 -31.13 7.41
C ILE A 60 3.68 -30.67 7.30
N THR A 61 2.78 -31.21 8.12
CA THR A 61 1.36 -30.81 8.11
C THR A 61 1.19 -29.33 8.41
N ALA A 62 1.93 -28.80 9.38
CA ALA A 62 1.90 -27.38 9.71
C ALA A 62 2.45 -26.51 8.55
N VAL A 63 3.49 -26.97 7.87
CA VAL A 63 4.03 -26.28 6.68
C VAL A 63 3.00 -26.21 5.55
N LEU A 64 2.25 -27.29 5.32
CA LEU A 64 1.22 -27.35 4.29
C LEU A 64 -0.03 -26.54 4.64
N LEU A 65 -0.39 -26.47 5.91
CA LEU A 65 -1.52 -25.68 6.41
C LEU A 65 -1.21 -24.18 6.55
N ALA A 66 0.06 -23.80 6.74
CA ALA A 66 0.45 -22.42 7.00
C ALA A 66 -0.12 -21.39 6.01
N PRO A 67 -0.20 -21.64 4.67
CA PRO A 67 -0.85 -20.71 3.75
C PRO A 67 -2.34 -20.51 4.03
N ILE A 68 -3.03 -21.55 4.45
CA ILE A 68 -4.46 -21.51 4.81
C ILE A 68 -4.64 -20.76 6.14
N ASP A 69 -3.82 -21.11 7.14
CA ASP A 69 -3.83 -20.46 8.46
C ASP A 69 -3.45 -18.97 8.38
N GLY A 70 -2.64 -18.59 7.39
CA GLY A 70 -2.35 -17.20 7.09
C GLY A 70 -3.56 -16.43 6.53
N LEU A 71 -4.48 -17.10 5.82
CA LEU A 71 -5.72 -16.49 5.35
C LEU A 71 -6.76 -16.38 6.48
N TYR A 72 -6.98 -17.44 7.21
CA TYR A 72 -7.83 -17.46 8.40
C TYR A 72 -7.38 -18.58 9.32
N ASN A 73 -7.48 -18.38 10.62
CA ASN A 73 -7.18 -19.44 11.57
C ASN A 73 -8.33 -20.45 11.61
N HIS A 74 -8.09 -21.66 11.09
CA HIS A 74 -9.12 -22.70 10.97
C HIS A 74 -9.56 -23.29 12.31
N GLN A 75 -8.80 -23.08 13.41
CA GLN A 75 -9.17 -23.55 14.74
C GLN A 75 -10.04 -22.54 15.49
N THR A 76 -9.74 -21.24 15.34
CA THR A 76 -10.45 -20.16 16.04
C THR A 76 -11.43 -19.39 15.13
N TYR A 77 -11.42 -19.66 13.82
CA TYR A 77 -12.16 -18.95 12.77
C TYR A 77 -11.91 -17.43 12.75
N THR A 78 -10.76 -17.00 13.27
CA THR A 78 -10.35 -15.60 13.19
C THR A 78 -9.81 -15.29 11.80
N ALA A 79 -10.24 -14.18 11.23
CA ALA A 79 -9.77 -13.69 9.95
C ALA A 79 -8.30 -13.27 10.03
N GLY A 80 -7.55 -13.61 8.97
CA GLY A 80 -6.18 -13.17 8.75
C GLY A 80 -6.10 -12.38 7.44
N ALA A 81 -5.23 -12.79 6.54
CA ALA A 81 -5.06 -12.13 5.24
C ALA A 81 -6.28 -12.21 4.31
N ILE A 82 -7.32 -12.98 4.67
CA ILE A 82 -8.57 -13.05 3.89
C ILE A 82 -9.27 -11.68 3.80
N ASP A 83 -9.16 -10.86 4.84
CA ASP A 83 -9.74 -9.52 4.86
C ASP A 83 -9.09 -8.62 3.80
N VAL A 84 -7.75 -8.70 3.69
CA VAL A 84 -6.99 -7.97 2.65
C VAL A 84 -7.33 -8.50 1.26
N ALA A 85 -7.44 -9.82 1.08
CA ALA A 85 -7.81 -10.42 -0.20
C ALA A 85 -9.21 -9.98 -0.66
N LEU A 86 -10.18 -9.99 0.26
CA LEU A 86 -11.54 -9.53 0.01
C LEU A 86 -11.58 -8.03 -0.33
N PHE A 87 -10.84 -7.21 0.40
CA PHE A 87 -10.69 -5.78 0.13
C PHE A 87 -10.17 -5.54 -1.29
N VAL A 88 -9.09 -6.25 -1.70
CA VAL A 88 -8.51 -6.11 -3.04
C VAL A 88 -9.51 -6.50 -4.14
N LEU A 89 -10.31 -7.54 -3.92
CA LEU A 89 -11.36 -7.95 -4.87
C LEU A 89 -12.46 -6.90 -4.98
N ILE A 90 -12.95 -6.38 -3.85
CA ILE A 90 -14.02 -5.38 -3.82
C ILE A 90 -13.56 -4.07 -4.48
N ILE A 91 -12.36 -3.58 -4.13
CA ILE A 91 -11.85 -2.34 -4.73
C ILE A 91 -11.55 -2.51 -6.22
N GLY A 92 -11.07 -3.69 -6.63
CA GLY A 92 -10.89 -4.03 -8.04
C GLY A 92 -12.22 -4.01 -8.80
N GLY A 93 -13.28 -4.56 -8.22
CA GLY A 93 -14.64 -4.48 -8.75
C GLY A 93 -15.17 -3.05 -8.86
N PHE A 94 -15.02 -2.26 -7.79
CA PHE A 94 -15.38 -0.83 -7.78
C PHE A 94 -14.66 -0.05 -8.90
N LEU A 95 -13.34 -0.22 -9.00
CA LEU A 95 -12.56 0.41 -10.07
C LEU A 95 -12.99 -0.04 -11.46
N GLY A 96 -13.32 -1.34 -11.62
CA GLY A 96 -13.85 -1.89 -12.86
C GLY A 96 -15.17 -1.23 -13.28
N VAL A 97 -16.09 -1.03 -12.32
CA VAL A 97 -17.36 -0.32 -12.56
C VAL A 97 -17.10 1.14 -12.97
N VAL A 98 -16.29 1.86 -12.20
CA VAL A 98 -15.99 3.27 -12.49
C VAL A 98 -15.28 3.43 -13.83
N ASN A 99 -14.31 2.56 -14.16
CA ASN A 99 -13.63 2.56 -15.46
C ASN A 99 -14.60 2.35 -16.63
N LYS A 100 -15.56 1.42 -16.48
CA LYS A 100 -16.56 1.14 -17.53
C LYS A 100 -17.46 2.32 -17.85
N THR A 101 -17.63 3.27 -16.93
CA THR A 101 -18.35 4.52 -17.18
C THR A 101 -17.58 5.51 -18.06
N GLY A 102 -16.28 5.32 -18.24
CA GLY A 102 -15.38 6.27 -18.90
C GLY A 102 -15.16 7.56 -18.10
N ALA A 103 -15.56 7.59 -16.83
CA ALA A 103 -15.43 8.78 -15.99
C ALA A 103 -13.95 9.08 -15.67
N ILE A 104 -13.15 8.04 -15.39
CA ILE A 104 -11.71 8.17 -15.12
C ILE A 104 -10.99 8.70 -16.34
N ASP A 105 -11.25 8.15 -17.55
CA ASP A 105 -10.61 8.59 -18.79
C ASP A 105 -10.93 10.04 -19.09
N ALA A 106 -12.21 10.46 -19.00
CA ALA A 106 -12.61 11.84 -19.17
C ALA A 106 -11.97 12.77 -18.11
N GLY A 107 -11.83 12.30 -16.88
CA GLY A 107 -11.13 13.01 -15.80
C GLY A 107 -9.64 13.20 -16.07
N ILE A 108 -8.95 12.15 -16.51
CA ILE A 108 -7.53 12.17 -16.86
C ILE A 108 -7.29 13.16 -18.02
N GLU A 109 -8.11 13.11 -19.06
CA GLU A 109 -8.01 14.02 -20.20
C GLU A 109 -8.19 15.47 -19.76
N ARG A 110 -9.16 15.75 -18.89
CA ARG A 110 -9.39 17.08 -18.33
C ARG A 110 -8.21 17.59 -17.51
N VAL A 111 -7.62 16.73 -16.67
CA VAL A 111 -6.47 17.08 -15.82
C VAL A 111 -5.22 17.32 -16.68
N THR A 112 -4.91 16.44 -17.63
CA THR A 112 -3.74 16.57 -18.50
C THR A 112 -3.82 17.81 -19.38
N THR A 113 -4.99 18.11 -19.93
CA THR A 113 -5.23 19.34 -20.73
C THR A 113 -5.07 20.60 -19.87
N ARG A 114 -5.50 20.55 -18.58
CA ARG A 114 -5.44 21.73 -17.69
C ARG A 114 -4.05 21.97 -17.11
N LEU A 115 -3.24 20.92 -16.93
CA LEU A 115 -1.87 21.03 -16.40
C LEU A 115 -0.89 21.65 -17.42
N ASN A 116 -1.14 21.47 -18.71
CA ASN A 116 -0.47 22.15 -19.83
C ASN A 116 1.04 22.39 -19.63
N GLY A 117 1.82 21.31 -19.47
CA GLY A 117 3.28 21.38 -19.31
C GLY A 117 3.76 21.41 -17.85
N ARG A 118 2.84 21.39 -16.86
CA ARG A 118 3.17 21.35 -15.43
C ARG A 118 2.91 20.00 -14.77
N GLU A 119 2.81 18.93 -15.56
CA GLU A 119 2.49 17.58 -15.10
C GLU A 119 3.53 17.05 -14.08
N GLU A 120 4.77 17.54 -14.17
CA GLU A 120 5.83 17.16 -13.22
C GLU A 120 5.47 17.46 -11.74
N TRP A 121 4.68 18.52 -11.50
CA TRP A 121 4.27 18.90 -10.13
C TRP A 121 3.30 17.91 -9.50
N MET A 122 2.68 17.04 -10.28
CA MET A 122 1.87 15.93 -9.73
C MET A 122 2.69 15.02 -8.83
N ILE A 123 3.95 14.76 -9.19
CA ILE A 123 4.83 13.85 -8.45
C ILE A 123 5.03 14.30 -7.00
N PRO A 124 5.58 15.51 -6.72
CA PRO A 124 5.78 15.93 -5.34
C PRO A 124 4.46 16.08 -4.57
N ILE A 125 3.40 16.59 -5.20
CA ILE A 125 2.11 16.76 -4.53
C ILE A 125 1.52 15.41 -4.09
N LEU A 126 1.52 14.41 -4.99
CA LEU A 126 1.01 13.08 -4.68
C LEU A 126 1.91 12.36 -3.67
N MET A 127 3.23 12.47 -3.81
CA MET A 127 4.16 11.91 -2.82
C MET A 127 3.94 12.52 -1.43
N ALA A 128 3.65 13.83 -1.32
CA ALA A 128 3.33 14.46 -0.04
C ALA A 128 2.02 13.90 0.55
N LEU A 129 1.00 13.69 -0.29
CA LEU A 129 -0.27 13.11 0.13
C LEU A 129 -0.08 11.67 0.67
N PHE A 130 0.67 10.84 -0.06
CA PHE A 130 0.98 9.48 0.37
C PHE A 130 1.87 9.46 1.62
N ALA A 131 2.83 10.38 1.73
CA ALA A 131 3.66 10.51 2.92
C ALA A 131 2.83 10.93 4.15
N ALA A 132 1.83 11.79 3.97
CA ALA A 132 0.89 12.12 5.04
C ALA A 132 0.09 10.87 5.49
N GLY A 133 -0.43 10.06 4.56
CA GLY A 133 -1.08 8.80 4.88
C GLY A 133 -0.17 7.83 5.63
N GLY A 134 1.06 7.64 5.15
CA GLY A 134 2.05 6.78 5.78
C GLY A 134 2.41 7.21 7.20
N THR A 135 2.61 8.51 7.44
CA THR A 135 3.01 9.04 8.77
C THR A 135 1.87 9.14 9.78
N ILE A 136 0.63 9.27 9.32
CA ILE A 136 -0.56 9.42 10.18
C ILE A 136 -1.10 8.05 10.61
N TYR A 137 -1.39 7.17 9.67
CA TYR A 137 -2.02 5.87 9.94
C TYR A 137 -1.28 4.65 9.39
N GLY A 138 -0.12 4.84 8.74
CA GLY A 138 0.69 3.74 8.23
C GLY A 138 0.17 3.15 6.92
N MET A 139 -0.30 4.01 5.99
CA MET A 139 -0.82 3.59 4.68
C MET A 139 0.07 2.55 4.01
N ALA A 140 -0.46 1.36 3.80
CA ALA A 140 0.19 0.23 3.13
C ALA A 140 -0.73 -0.38 2.06
N GLU A 141 -1.60 -1.32 2.45
CA GLU A 141 -2.52 -2.03 1.56
C GLU A 141 -3.54 -1.09 0.91
N GLU A 142 -3.96 -0.06 1.60
CA GLU A 142 -4.89 0.97 1.10
C GLU A 142 -4.28 1.79 -0.05
N SER A 143 -2.96 1.69 -0.25
CA SER A 143 -2.30 2.32 -1.40
C SER A 143 -2.50 1.57 -2.72
N LEU A 144 -2.87 0.28 -2.69
CA LEU A 144 -3.00 -0.58 -3.87
C LEU A 144 -3.92 -0.02 -4.96
N PRO A 145 -5.12 0.52 -4.65
CA PRO A 145 -6.00 1.09 -5.66
C PRO A 145 -5.40 2.28 -6.41
N PHE A 146 -4.52 3.04 -5.75
CA PHE A 146 -3.91 4.21 -6.38
C PHE A 146 -2.94 3.85 -7.52
N TYR A 147 -2.36 2.63 -7.53
CA TYR A 147 -1.53 2.20 -8.66
C TYR A 147 -2.36 2.10 -9.95
N THR A 148 -3.52 1.49 -9.88
CA THR A 148 -4.41 1.32 -11.04
C THR A 148 -4.95 2.66 -11.56
N LEU A 149 -5.08 3.65 -10.67
CA LEU A 149 -5.48 5.01 -11.02
C LEU A 149 -4.32 5.83 -11.59
N LEU A 150 -3.17 5.83 -10.91
CA LEU A 150 -2.08 6.76 -11.23
C LEU A 150 -1.20 6.29 -12.39
N VAL A 151 -1.07 4.99 -12.64
CA VAL A 151 -0.28 4.49 -13.77
C VAL A 151 -0.79 5.07 -15.10
N PRO A 152 -2.08 4.92 -15.48
CA PRO A 152 -2.57 5.50 -16.72
C PRO A 152 -2.51 7.04 -16.74
N VAL A 153 -2.70 7.72 -15.61
CA VAL A 153 -2.57 9.18 -15.49
C VAL A 153 -1.15 9.63 -15.82
N MET A 154 -0.16 9.00 -15.20
CA MET A 154 1.25 9.34 -15.39
C MET A 154 1.73 8.97 -16.80
N MET A 155 1.27 7.86 -17.37
CA MET A 155 1.59 7.49 -18.75
C MET A 155 0.98 8.48 -19.76
N ALA A 156 -0.23 8.98 -19.52
CA ALA A 156 -0.83 10.04 -20.33
C ALA A 156 -0.04 11.36 -20.24
N ALA A 157 0.59 11.62 -19.11
CA ALA A 157 1.50 12.76 -18.90
C ALA A 157 2.94 12.52 -19.44
N ARG A 158 3.15 11.46 -20.24
CA ARG A 158 4.43 11.06 -20.85
C ARG A 158 5.50 10.58 -19.86
N PHE A 159 5.08 10.10 -18.70
CA PHE A 159 5.95 9.35 -17.78
C PHE A 159 5.77 7.85 -18.02
N ASP A 160 6.67 7.05 -17.47
CA ASP A 160 6.51 5.61 -17.50
C ASP A 160 5.72 5.08 -16.28
N PRO A 161 5.27 3.81 -16.30
CA PRO A 161 4.56 3.20 -15.17
C PRO A 161 5.37 3.19 -13.88
N LEU A 162 6.71 3.15 -13.99
CA LEU A 162 7.60 3.12 -12.83
C LEU A 162 7.55 4.44 -12.04
N VAL A 163 7.39 5.59 -12.74
CA VAL A 163 7.21 6.89 -12.07
C VAL A 163 5.95 6.88 -11.21
N ALA A 164 4.84 6.33 -11.70
CA ALA A 164 3.62 6.20 -10.93
C ALA A 164 3.82 5.29 -9.71
N ALA A 165 4.40 4.11 -9.93
CA ALA A 165 4.68 3.17 -8.86
C ALA A 165 5.61 3.76 -7.79
N ALA A 166 6.67 4.45 -8.21
CA ALA A 166 7.61 5.11 -7.30
C ALA A 166 6.92 6.24 -6.51
N THR A 167 6.02 7.00 -7.13
CA THR A 167 5.27 8.08 -6.46
C THR A 167 4.43 7.53 -5.29
N VAL A 168 3.71 6.43 -5.50
CA VAL A 168 2.90 5.80 -4.44
C VAL A 168 3.79 5.13 -3.39
N LEU A 169 4.68 4.24 -3.83
CA LEU A 169 5.48 3.39 -2.95
C LEU A 169 6.45 4.20 -2.09
N LEU A 170 7.22 5.11 -2.70
CA LEU A 170 8.17 5.93 -1.98
C LEU A 170 7.46 7.02 -1.16
N GLY A 171 6.33 7.54 -1.64
CA GLY A 171 5.51 8.47 -0.86
C GLY A 171 5.01 7.83 0.43
N SER A 172 4.26 6.74 0.37
CA SER A 172 3.75 6.05 1.55
C SER A 172 4.88 5.47 2.42
N GLY A 173 5.92 4.90 1.78
CA GLY A 173 7.06 4.31 2.49
C GLY A 173 7.86 5.32 3.30
N ILE A 174 8.15 6.51 2.77
CA ILE A 174 8.85 7.54 3.53
C ILE A 174 7.97 8.12 4.64
N GLY A 175 6.65 8.18 4.42
CA GLY A 175 5.68 8.53 5.45
C GLY A 175 5.73 7.56 6.63
N THR A 176 5.71 6.26 6.34
CA THR A 176 5.81 5.20 7.35
C THR A 176 7.19 5.17 8.02
N LEU A 177 8.27 5.41 7.29
CA LEU A 177 9.62 5.50 7.86
C LEU A 177 9.75 6.71 8.81
N GLY A 178 9.24 7.87 8.40
CA GLY A 178 9.22 9.08 9.23
C GLY A 178 8.09 9.12 10.28
N SER A 179 7.36 8.07 10.42
CA SER A 179 6.26 7.73 11.34
C SER A 179 6.12 8.67 12.56
N THR A 180 5.27 9.69 12.48
CA THR A 180 5.12 10.67 13.56
C THR A 180 4.11 10.21 14.61
N ILE A 181 2.91 9.83 14.16
CA ILE A 181 1.77 9.44 15.01
C ILE A 181 1.17 8.08 14.61
N ASN A 182 1.80 7.37 13.70
CA ASN A 182 1.35 6.08 13.19
C ASN A 182 1.13 5.07 14.33
N PRO A 183 -0.11 4.58 14.52
CA PRO A 183 -0.44 3.68 15.62
C PRO A 183 0.26 2.31 15.49
N PHE A 184 0.47 1.83 14.28
CA PHE A 184 1.03 0.50 14.02
C PHE A 184 2.55 0.44 14.21
N ALA A 185 3.28 1.44 13.74
CA ALA A 185 4.73 1.46 13.86
C ALA A 185 5.19 2.18 15.14
N THR A 186 4.82 3.47 15.28
CA THR A 186 5.36 4.33 16.33
C THR A 186 4.77 4.04 17.70
N VAL A 187 3.43 3.94 17.78
CA VAL A 187 2.77 3.78 19.08
C VAL A 187 3.07 2.40 19.66
N ILE A 188 3.00 1.33 18.87
CA ILE A 188 3.33 -0.02 19.33
C ILE A 188 4.80 -0.10 19.78
N ALA A 189 5.73 0.44 18.99
CA ALA A 189 7.15 0.41 19.34
C ALA A 189 7.46 1.23 20.60
N ALA A 190 6.88 2.43 20.73
CA ALA A 190 7.05 3.27 21.90
C ALA A 190 6.52 2.59 23.18
N ASN A 191 5.35 1.93 23.07
CA ASN A 191 4.77 1.20 24.19
C ASN A 191 5.59 -0.04 24.58
N ALA A 192 6.10 -0.78 23.61
CA ALA A 192 7.02 -1.90 23.87
C ALA A 192 8.32 -1.43 24.55
N ALA A 193 8.78 -0.22 24.22
CA ALA A 193 9.94 0.40 24.86
C ALA A 193 9.64 1.09 26.20
N GLY A 194 8.36 1.17 26.62
CA GLY A 194 7.95 1.85 27.86
C GLY A 194 8.12 3.38 27.83
N ILE A 195 8.12 4.00 26.65
CA ILE A 195 8.30 5.45 26.45
C ILE A 195 7.06 6.08 25.81
N PRO A 196 6.81 7.38 26.05
CA PRO A 196 5.76 8.11 25.32
C PRO A 196 6.04 8.13 23.82
N PHE A 197 5.02 7.93 22.97
CA PHE A 197 5.19 7.95 21.52
C PHE A 197 5.67 9.32 20.99
N THR A 198 5.49 10.39 21.75
CA THR A 198 5.97 11.74 21.43
C THR A 198 7.49 11.89 21.60
N GLN A 199 8.13 10.97 22.33
CA GLN A 199 9.58 11.01 22.51
C GLN A 199 10.27 10.76 21.16
N GLY A 200 11.17 11.66 20.75
CA GLY A 200 11.86 11.61 19.47
C GLY A 200 11.03 12.08 18.26
N ILE A 201 9.85 12.67 18.45
CA ILE A 201 8.99 13.12 17.34
C ILE A 201 9.70 14.14 16.43
N LEU A 202 10.51 15.04 17.00
CA LEU A 202 11.27 16.00 16.21
C LEU A 202 12.23 15.33 15.23
N LEU A 203 12.96 14.31 15.68
CA LEU A 203 13.88 13.57 14.82
C LEU A 203 13.14 12.82 13.71
N ARG A 204 11.97 12.26 14.02
CA ARG A 204 11.09 11.58 13.03
C ARG A 204 10.54 12.56 11.99
N VAL A 205 10.15 13.78 12.41
CA VAL A 205 9.74 14.82 11.48
C VAL A 205 10.90 15.26 10.57
N ILE A 206 12.10 15.41 11.12
CA ILE A 206 13.30 15.73 10.32
C ILE A 206 13.56 14.60 9.32
N LEU A 207 13.50 13.35 9.76
CA LEU A 207 13.68 12.19 8.89
C LEU A 207 12.64 12.14 7.77
N LEU A 208 11.37 12.42 8.10
CA LEU A 208 10.28 12.52 7.13
C LEU A 208 10.56 13.59 6.08
N LEU A 209 10.90 14.81 6.50
CA LEU A 209 11.13 15.93 5.59
C LEU A 209 12.37 15.71 4.71
N VAL A 210 13.48 15.31 5.30
CA VAL A 210 14.71 15.04 4.56
C VAL A 210 14.52 13.87 3.59
N GLY A 211 13.94 12.77 4.05
CA GLY A 211 13.65 11.61 3.22
C GLY A 211 12.67 11.93 2.09
N TYR A 212 11.62 12.73 2.37
CA TYR A 212 10.68 13.20 1.36
C TYR A 212 11.40 14.00 0.26
N VAL A 213 12.24 14.97 0.63
CA VAL A 213 12.99 15.79 -0.34
C VAL A 213 13.91 14.91 -1.20
N ILE A 214 14.62 13.96 -0.58
CA ILE A 214 15.49 13.02 -1.30
C ILE A 214 14.67 12.16 -2.28
N CYS A 215 13.56 11.57 -1.83
CA CYS A 215 12.70 10.73 -2.68
C CYS A 215 12.12 11.54 -3.85
N VAL A 216 11.57 12.73 -3.58
CA VAL A 216 11.04 13.62 -4.62
C VAL A 216 12.13 13.98 -5.64
N TYR A 217 13.31 14.34 -5.17
CA TYR A 217 14.42 14.69 -6.05
C TYR A 217 14.77 13.54 -7.02
N TRP A 218 14.89 12.31 -6.53
CA TRP A 218 15.26 11.17 -7.36
C TRP A 218 14.14 10.77 -8.31
N VAL A 219 12.88 10.75 -7.84
CA VAL A 219 11.73 10.43 -8.70
C VAL A 219 11.55 11.49 -9.79
N MET A 220 11.64 12.77 -9.44
CA MET A 220 11.58 13.87 -10.42
C MET A 220 12.72 13.83 -11.44
N ARG A 221 13.95 13.55 -10.98
CA ARG A 221 15.11 13.40 -11.86
C ARG A 221 14.89 12.25 -12.86
N TYR A 222 14.40 11.10 -12.38
CA TYR A 222 14.08 9.97 -13.24
C TYR A 222 12.93 10.28 -14.19
N ALA A 223 11.85 10.87 -13.71
CA ALA A 223 10.69 11.24 -14.50
C ALA A 223 11.07 12.19 -15.66
N ARG A 224 11.88 13.22 -15.39
CA ARG A 224 12.40 14.12 -16.42
C ARG A 224 13.27 13.40 -17.46
N LYS A 225 14.11 12.49 -17.00
CA LYS A 225 14.95 11.68 -17.89
C LYS A 225 14.10 10.87 -18.86
N VAL A 226 13.11 10.15 -18.36
CA VAL A 226 12.20 9.32 -19.17
C VAL A 226 11.33 10.17 -20.09
N ARG A 227 10.83 11.31 -19.62
CA ARG A 227 10.02 12.22 -20.44
C ARG A 227 10.79 12.76 -21.64
N ASN A 228 12.09 13.07 -21.47
CA ASN A 228 12.95 13.59 -22.51
C ASN A 228 13.49 12.50 -23.45
N SER A 229 13.69 11.29 -22.93
CA SER A 229 14.28 10.15 -23.62
C SER A 229 13.57 8.87 -23.18
N PRO A 230 12.41 8.51 -23.77
CA PRO A 230 11.61 7.35 -23.39
C PRO A 230 12.38 6.03 -23.43
N GLU A 231 13.35 5.90 -24.31
CA GLU A 231 14.25 4.75 -24.42
C GLU A 231 15.16 4.57 -23.19
N SER A 232 15.32 5.62 -22.37
CA SER A 232 16.09 5.56 -21.13
C SER A 232 15.30 5.02 -19.93
N SER A 233 14.04 4.66 -20.13
CA SER A 233 13.20 4.02 -19.12
C SER A 233 13.76 2.65 -18.74
N ILE A 234 13.76 2.34 -17.45
CA ILE A 234 14.16 1.01 -16.93
C ILE A 234 13.20 -0.09 -17.44
N VAL A 235 11.98 0.27 -17.79
CA VAL A 235 10.94 -0.62 -18.30
C VAL A 235 10.63 -0.37 -19.79
N ALA A 236 11.60 0.15 -20.55
CA ALA A 236 11.45 0.46 -21.96
C ALA A 236 11.07 -0.77 -22.79
N ASP A 237 11.61 -1.94 -22.45
CA ASP A 237 11.32 -3.23 -23.09
C ASP A 237 9.85 -3.65 -22.94
N LYS A 238 9.15 -3.19 -21.90
CA LYS A 238 7.73 -3.47 -21.62
C LYS A 238 6.81 -2.30 -21.98
N MET A 239 7.33 -1.23 -22.55
CA MET A 239 6.54 -0.02 -22.76
C MET A 239 5.35 -0.26 -23.69
N ALA A 240 5.50 -1.02 -24.76
CA ALA A 240 4.41 -1.37 -25.68
C ALA A 240 3.33 -2.20 -25.00
N GLU A 241 3.72 -3.19 -24.18
CA GLU A 241 2.80 -4.01 -23.39
C GLU A 241 2.05 -3.15 -22.36
N ASN A 242 2.77 -2.29 -21.64
CA ASN A 242 2.19 -1.39 -20.65
C ASN A 242 1.22 -0.39 -21.30
N GLN A 243 1.57 0.15 -22.47
CA GLN A 243 0.68 1.04 -23.22
C GLN A 243 -0.60 0.33 -23.65
N ALA A 244 -0.48 -0.88 -24.19
CA ALA A 244 -1.64 -1.67 -24.57
C ALA A 244 -2.52 -2.02 -23.36
N HIS A 245 -1.92 -2.35 -22.22
CA HIS A 245 -2.65 -2.72 -20.99
C HIS A 245 -3.34 -1.51 -20.34
N PHE A 246 -2.63 -0.41 -20.13
CA PHE A 246 -3.13 0.74 -19.36
C PHE A 246 -3.80 1.82 -20.21
N LEU A 247 -3.47 1.91 -21.50
CA LEU A 247 -4.00 2.93 -22.39
C LEU A 247 -4.77 2.34 -23.59
N GLY A 248 -4.62 1.04 -23.88
CA GLY A 248 -5.17 0.38 -25.07
C GLY A 248 -6.71 0.32 -25.16
N ASN A 249 -7.39 0.43 -24.04
CA ASN A 249 -8.86 0.52 -24.00
C ASN A 249 -9.38 1.95 -24.04
N ARG A 250 -8.50 2.94 -24.21
CA ARG A 250 -8.93 4.33 -24.41
C ARG A 250 -9.56 4.45 -25.79
N SER A 251 -10.83 4.76 -25.81
CA SER A 251 -11.52 5.15 -27.05
C SER A 251 -10.73 6.30 -27.68
N GLU A 252 -10.40 6.18 -28.97
CA GLU A 252 -9.79 7.27 -29.76
C GLU A 252 -10.69 8.52 -29.84
N THR A 253 -11.96 8.38 -29.43
CA THR A 253 -12.91 9.47 -29.32
C THR A 253 -12.73 10.20 -28.00
N MET A 254 -12.47 11.49 -28.03
CA MET A 254 -12.48 12.39 -26.86
C MET A 254 -13.80 12.17 -26.10
N LEU A 255 -13.68 11.66 -24.87
CA LEU A 255 -14.83 11.40 -24.02
C LEU A 255 -15.29 12.73 -23.41
N GLU A 256 -16.50 13.18 -23.78
CA GLU A 256 -17.09 14.38 -23.18
C GLU A 256 -17.16 14.28 -21.66
N PHE A 257 -16.72 15.33 -20.98
CA PHE A 257 -16.80 15.45 -19.52
C PHE A 257 -18.22 15.82 -19.09
N THR A 258 -19.14 14.84 -19.19
CA THR A 258 -20.57 15.03 -18.87
C THR A 258 -20.81 15.27 -17.38
N PRO A 259 -21.93 15.89 -16.97
CA PRO A 259 -22.31 16.04 -15.57
C PRO A 259 -22.37 14.70 -14.81
N THR A 260 -22.82 13.63 -15.46
CA THR A 260 -22.86 12.28 -14.89
C THR A 260 -21.46 11.76 -14.59
N ARG A 261 -20.51 11.86 -15.54
CA ARG A 261 -19.10 11.47 -15.32
C ARG A 261 -18.44 12.30 -14.23
N LYS A 262 -18.77 13.60 -14.15
CA LYS A 262 -18.31 14.45 -13.06
C LYS A 262 -18.87 13.98 -11.71
N ALA A 263 -20.14 13.62 -11.62
CA ALA A 263 -20.76 13.09 -10.40
C ALA A 263 -20.10 11.78 -9.97
N ILE A 264 -19.83 10.85 -10.91
CA ILE A 264 -19.12 9.60 -10.65
C ILE A 264 -17.70 9.87 -10.12
N LEU A 265 -16.96 10.82 -10.69
CA LEU A 265 -15.63 11.20 -10.18
C LEU A 265 -15.68 11.85 -8.80
N ILE A 266 -16.73 12.63 -8.51
CA ILE A 266 -16.94 13.18 -7.16
C ILE A 266 -17.23 12.06 -6.17
N LEU A 267 -18.14 11.12 -6.51
CA LEU A 267 -18.42 9.95 -5.67
C LEU A 267 -17.15 9.11 -5.45
N PHE A 268 -16.39 8.88 -6.52
CA PHE A 268 -15.10 8.20 -6.48
C PHE A 268 -14.13 8.88 -5.49
N ALA A 269 -13.88 10.19 -5.65
CA ALA A 269 -13.00 10.95 -4.76
C ALA A 269 -13.53 10.99 -3.31
N ALA A 270 -14.85 11.12 -3.14
CA ALA A 270 -15.50 11.12 -1.83
C ALA A 270 -15.35 9.77 -1.13
N SER A 271 -15.43 8.64 -1.85
CA SER A 271 -15.20 7.29 -1.28
C SER A 271 -13.79 7.15 -0.72
N PHE A 272 -12.77 7.64 -1.43
CA PHE A 272 -11.40 7.64 -0.92
C PHE A 272 -11.21 8.60 0.27
N ALA A 273 -11.78 9.80 0.19
CA ALA A 273 -11.72 10.74 1.31
C ALA A 273 -12.40 10.17 2.56
N PHE A 274 -13.53 9.50 2.39
CA PHE A 274 -14.26 8.85 3.48
C PHE A 274 -13.51 7.64 4.04
N MET A 275 -12.85 6.84 3.19
CA MET A 275 -11.92 5.79 3.61
C MET A 275 -10.80 6.36 4.47
N ILE A 276 -10.11 7.41 4.00
CA ILE A 276 -8.99 8.02 4.72
C ILE A 276 -9.47 8.54 6.09
N TYR A 277 -10.62 9.20 6.14
CA TYR A 277 -11.23 9.66 7.39
C TYR A 277 -11.57 8.49 8.32
N GLY A 278 -12.18 7.44 7.80
CA GLY A 278 -12.55 6.24 8.53
C GLY A 278 -11.34 5.56 9.17
N VAL A 279 -10.26 5.37 8.41
CA VAL A 279 -9.01 4.79 8.93
C VAL A 279 -8.34 5.72 9.95
N ALA A 280 -8.16 6.99 9.62
CA ALA A 280 -7.39 7.93 10.44
C ALA A 280 -8.10 8.34 11.74
N VAL A 281 -9.43 8.46 11.73
CA VAL A 281 -10.22 9.04 12.84
C VAL A 281 -11.09 8.01 13.54
N LEU A 282 -11.72 7.09 12.77
CA LEU A 282 -12.67 6.12 13.31
C LEU A 282 -12.03 4.75 13.61
N GLY A 283 -10.76 4.54 13.24
CA GLY A 283 -10.04 3.28 13.45
C GLY A 283 -10.57 2.13 12.57
N TRP A 284 -11.14 2.45 11.41
CA TRP A 284 -11.62 1.44 10.48
C TRP A 284 -10.51 0.53 9.98
N TRP A 285 -10.90 -0.71 9.68
CA TRP A 285 -10.03 -1.70 9.09
C TRP A 285 -10.61 -2.24 7.78
N MET A 286 -10.10 -3.33 7.25
CA MET A 286 -10.43 -3.85 5.91
C MET A 286 -11.92 -4.07 5.66
N ALA A 287 -12.69 -4.49 6.69
CA ALA A 287 -14.12 -4.77 6.55
C ALA A 287 -14.94 -3.49 6.28
N GLU A 288 -14.72 -2.45 7.08
CA GLU A 288 -15.43 -1.17 6.95
C GLU A 288 -15.03 -0.46 5.65
N ILE A 289 -13.74 -0.49 5.31
CA ILE A 289 -13.23 0.08 4.06
C ILE A 289 -13.85 -0.63 2.85
N SER A 290 -13.92 -1.96 2.89
CA SER A 290 -14.55 -2.77 1.85
C SER A 290 -16.02 -2.43 1.67
N ALA A 291 -16.75 -2.23 2.78
CA ALA A 291 -18.16 -1.83 2.74
C ALA A 291 -18.38 -0.48 2.06
N VAL A 292 -17.51 0.49 2.29
CA VAL A 292 -17.56 1.81 1.62
C VAL A 292 -17.43 1.67 0.11
N PHE A 293 -16.43 0.93 -0.37
CA PHE A 293 -16.22 0.75 -1.81
C PHE A 293 -17.30 -0.12 -2.46
N LEU A 294 -17.81 -1.12 -1.74
CA LEU A 294 -18.94 -1.92 -2.22
C LEU A 294 -20.21 -1.06 -2.37
N ALA A 295 -20.52 -0.24 -1.37
CA ALA A 295 -21.67 0.68 -1.44
C ALA A 295 -21.51 1.69 -2.60
N ALA A 296 -20.30 2.26 -2.75
CA ALA A 296 -20.02 3.20 -3.84
C ALA A 296 -20.06 2.54 -5.23
N ALA A 297 -19.79 1.23 -5.33
CA ALA A 297 -19.89 0.49 -6.59
C ALA A 297 -21.36 0.22 -7.01
N VAL A 298 -22.28 0.17 -6.04
CA VAL A 298 -23.72 -0.07 -6.29
C VAL A 298 -24.46 1.21 -6.67
N ILE A 299 -24.01 2.37 -6.16
CA ILE A 299 -24.60 3.70 -6.45
C ILE A 299 -24.21 4.15 -7.86
#